data_42e12409f33caa078a59edd2e4dd75db
#
_entry.id   42e12409f33caa078a59edd2e4dd75db
#
_cell.length_a   1.000
_cell.length_b   1.000
_cell.length_c   1.000
_cell.angle_alpha   90.00
_cell.angle_beta   90.00
_cell.angle_gamma   90.00
#
_symmetry.space_group_name_H-M   'P 1'
#
loop_
_entity.id
_entity.type
_entity.pdbx_description
1 polymer ?
#
loop_
_entity_poly.entity_id
_entity_poly.type
_entity_poly.pdbx_seq_one_letter_code
_entity_poly.pdbx_strand_id
1 'polypeptide(L)'
;VALYYNEDSSMVLTLLLAVDENGLWVDASPNPSDNRNIERSQRIVFVSTHNQAKVQWISTETTQGLYQNAAAFYLPLPRKLLRLQRRDFYRLVNPEPQALKCRIRPSPTQRHRHHDATIMDISIGGVALTCTEEGVALTPGTSYPDCEIELPDVGTIRTGIEVKNVFEVTSRNGEVKRRAGCVFVKPDAETRMMLQRYVAQAQLALARKKREEEE
;
A
#
# COMPACT_ATOMS: atom_id res chain seq x y z
N VAL A 1 -4.79 -11.52 5.02
CA VAL A 1 -3.66 -11.70 5.94
C VAL A 1 -2.51 -12.35 5.19
N ALA A 2 -1.28 -11.85 5.34
CA ALA A 2 -0.08 -12.53 4.89
C ALA A 2 0.51 -13.34 6.04
N LEU A 3 0.83 -14.60 5.80
CA LEU A 3 1.42 -15.54 6.73
C LEU A 3 2.83 -15.87 6.25
N TYR A 4 3.84 -15.57 7.08
CA TYR A 4 5.25 -15.85 6.83
C TYR A 4 5.71 -17.00 7.70
N TYR A 5 6.46 -17.93 7.11
CA TYR A 5 7.01 -19.11 7.76
C TYR A 5 8.45 -19.39 7.25
N ASN A 6 9.12 -20.43 7.75
CA ASN A 6 10.51 -20.72 7.43
C ASN A 6 11.43 -19.50 7.65
N GLU A 7 11.43 -18.95 8.87
CA GLU A 7 12.24 -17.79 9.24
C GLU A 7 11.96 -16.56 8.35
N ASP A 8 10.68 -16.36 8.00
CA ASP A 8 10.17 -15.29 7.16
C ASP A 8 10.62 -15.36 5.67
N SER A 9 11.22 -16.49 5.25
CA SER A 9 11.68 -16.69 3.87
C SER A 9 10.58 -17.13 2.89
N SER A 10 9.46 -17.63 3.42
CA SER A 10 8.31 -18.09 2.64
C SER A 10 7.04 -17.38 3.10
N MET A 11 6.09 -17.15 2.18
CA MET A 11 4.87 -16.42 2.46
C MET A 11 3.69 -17.01 1.69
N VAL A 12 2.55 -17.12 2.37
CA VAL A 12 1.24 -17.39 1.76
C VAL A 12 0.24 -16.30 2.12
N LEU A 13 -0.70 -16.04 1.23
CA LEU A 13 -1.85 -15.20 1.53
C LEU A 13 -2.98 -16.09 2.04
N THR A 14 -3.55 -15.73 3.18
CA THR A 14 -4.64 -16.45 3.83
C THR A 14 -5.77 -15.51 4.25
N LEU A 15 -6.91 -16.05 4.62
CA LEU A 15 -8.04 -15.33 5.18
C LEU A 15 -8.15 -15.61 6.67
N LEU A 16 -8.48 -14.59 7.46
CA LEU A 16 -8.93 -14.77 8.84
C LEU A 16 -10.41 -15.17 8.78
N LEU A 17 -10.70 -16.41 9.14
CA LEU A 17 -12.04 -17.00 9.04
C LEU A 17 -12.89 -16.68 10.25
N ALA A 18 -12.30 -16.81 11.45
CA ALA A 18 -12.97 -16.54 12.74
C ALA A 18 -11.97 -16.17 13.82
N VAL A 19 -12.49 -15.47 14.82
CA VAL A 19 -11.80 -15.18 16.10
C VAL A 19 -12.82 -15.36 17.21
N ASP A 20 -12.46 -16.12 18.24
CA ASP A 20 -13.24 -16.30 19.44
C ASP A 20 -12.36 -16.17 20.72
N GLU A 21 -12.92 -16.47 21.88
CA GLU A 21 -12.22 -16.37 23.18
C GLU A 21 -11.03 -17.32 23.29
N ASN A 22 -11.01 -18.41 22.53
CA ASN A 22 -10.01 -19.47 22.63
C ASN A 22 -8.90 -19.33 21.59
N GLY A 23 -9.21 -18.75 20.41
CA GLY A 23 -8.24 -18.67 19.33
C GLY A 23 -8.78 -18.02 18.08
N LEU A 24 -8.07 -18.30 17.00
CA LEU A 24 -8.43 -17.81 15.68
C LEU A 24 -8.24 -18.91 14.63
N TRP A 25 -9.05 -18.82 13.58
CA TRP A 25 -9.00 -19.68 12.43
C TRP A 25 -8.53 -18.92 11.20
N VAL A 26 -7.56 -19.46 10.48
CA VAL A 26 -7.11 -18.96 9.19
C VAL A 26 -7.22 -20.03 8.12
N ASP A 27 -7.52 -19.62 6.91
CA ASP A 27 -7.66 -20.53 5.77
C ASP A 27 -6.32 -21.24 5.46
N ALA A 28 -6.39 -22.50 5.05
CA ALA A 28 -5.19 -23.23 4.63
C ALA A 28 -4.76 -22.80 3.21
N SER A 29 -3.47 -22.98 2.89
CA SER A 29 -3.00 -22.80 1.53
C SER A 29 -3.60 -23.88 0.62
N PRO A 30 -3.96 -23.56 -0.63
CA PRO A 30 -4.31 -24.57 -1.62
C PRO A 30 -3.14 -25.52 -1.96
N ASN A 31 -1.92 -25.13 -1.60
CA ASN A 31 -0.74 -25.94 -1.81
C ASN A 31 -0.42 -26.79 -0.56
N PRO A 32 -0.52 -28.12 -0.61
CA PRO A 32 -0.26 -28.98 0.56
C PRO A 32 1.17 -28.91 1.10
N SER A 33 2.16 -28.53 0.29
CA SER A 33 3.53 -28.38 0.75
C SER A 33 3.70 -27.18 1.68
N ASP A 34 3.02 -26.08 1.42
CA ASP A 34 3.02 -24.91 2.29
C ASP A 34 2.40 -25.26 3.63
N ASN A 35 1.27 -25.97 3.63
CA ASN A 35 0.57 -26.36 4.86
C ASN A 35 1.46 -27.23 5.76
N ARG A 36 2.18 -28.21 5.20
CA ARG A 36 3.15 -29.01 5.97
C ARG A 36 4.30 -28.18 6.54
N ASN A 37 4.77 -27.19 5.79
CA ASN A 37 5.84 -26.32 6.23
C ASN A 37 5.36 -25.35 7.32
N ILE A 38 4.16 -24.81 7.19
CA ILE A 38 3.52 -23.95 8.21
C ILE A 38 3.39 -24.73 9.53
N GLU A 39 2.86 -25.95 9.49
CA GLU A 39 2.67 -26.78 10.68
C GLU A 39 3.99 -27.12 11.41
N ARG A 40 5.08 -27.28 10.65
CA ARG A 40 6.42 -27.57 11.20
C ARG A 40 7.18 -26.33 11.66
N SER A 41 6.70 -25.14 11.31
CA SER A 41 7.39 -23.89 11.62
C SER A 41 7.25 -23.55 13.12
N GLN A 42 8.40 -23.36 13.78
CA GLN A 42 8.44 -22.92 15.18
C GLN A 42 8.01 -21.46 15.37
N ARG A 43 7.98 -20.69 14.31
CA ARG A 43 7.61 -19.29 14.32
C ARG A 43 6.88 -18.94 13.04
N ILE A 44 5.67 -18.44 13.21
CA ILE A 44 4.82 -17.97 12.12
C ILE A 44 4.48 -16.51 12.40
N VAL A 45 4.70 -15.65 11.40
CA VAL A 45 4.39 -14.23 11.48
C VAL A 45 3.19 -13.92 10.61
N PHE A 46 2.17 -13.36 11.22
CA PHE A 46 0.99 -12.89 10.55
C PHE A 46 1.05 -11.38 10.39
N VAL A 47 0.76 -10.90 9.19
CA VAL A 47 0.70 -9.48 8.86
C VAL A 47 -0.61 -9.18 8.17
N SER A 48 -1.35 -8.22 8.69
CA SER A 48 -2.60 -7.73 8.12
C SER A 48 -2.64 -6.20 8.14
N THR A 49 -3.66 -5.65 7.54
CA THR A 49 -3.96 -4.22 7.63
C THR A 49 -5.41 -4.07 8.10
N HIS A 50 -5.59 -3.35 9.19
CA HIS A 50 -6.91 -3.00 9.72
C HIS A 50 -6.99 -1.50 9.96
N ASN A 51 -8.00 -0.85 9.39
CA ASN A 51 -8.16 0.61 9.44
C ASN A 51 -6.86 1.36 9.09
N GLN A 52 -6.20 0.93 8.00
CA GLN A 52 -4.93 1.47 7.49
C GLN A 52 -3.71 1.30 8.40
N ALA A 53 -3.86 0.70 9.58
CA ALA A 53 -2.77 0.34 10.45
C ALA A 53 -2.27 -1.08 10.12
N LYS A 54 -0.96 -1.26 10.09
CA LYS A 54 -0.36 -2.60 10.04
C LYS A 54 -0.63 -3.30 11.38
N VAL A 55 -1.19 -4.50 11.30
CA VAL A 55 -1.37 -5.40 12.45
C VAL A 55 -0.46 -6.60 12.23
N GLN A 56 0.34 -6.92 13.22
CA GLN A 56 1.26 -8.05 13.15
C GLN A 56 1.25 -8.82 14.47
N TRP A 57 1.24 -10.14 14.38
CA TRP A 57 1.43 -11.02 15.54
C TRP A 57 2.26 -12.24 15.16
N ILE A 58 2.74 -12.92 16.16
CA ILE A 58 3.54 -14.13 16.02
C ILE A 58 2.79 -15.27 16.71
N SER A 59 2.72 -16.43 16.08
CA SER A 59 2.33 -17.68 16.67
C SER A 59 3.47 -18.68 16.62
N THR A 60 3.60 -19.46 17.67
CA THR A 60 4.53 -20.60 17.78
C THR A 60 3.80 -21.94 17.75
N GLU A 61 2.47 -21.88 17.69
CA GLU A 61 1.60 -23.06 17.72
C GLU A 61 0.55 -22.90 16.61
N THR A 62 0.41 -23.95 15.81
CA THR A 62 -0.65 -24.08 14.81
C THR A 62 -1.11 -25.51 14.77
N THR A 63 -2.40 -25.72 14.57
CA THR A 63 -2.99 -27.03 14.38
C THR A 63 -3.83 -27.03 13.12
N GLN A 64 -3.54 -27.93 12.22
CA GLN A 64 -4.38 -28.10 11.04
C GLN A 64 -5.69 -28.78 11.43
N GLY A 65 -6.80 -28.29 10.90
CA GLY A 65 -8.14 -28.79 11.18
C GLY A 65 -9.14 -28.43 10.10
N LEU A 66 -10.40 -28.52 10.41
CA LEU A 66 -11.51 -28.13 9.54
C LEU A 66 -12.30 -26.99 10.18
N TYR A 67 -12.49 -25.93 9.45
CA TYR A 67 -13.44 -24.87 9.79
C TYR A 67 -14.57 -24.86 8.75
N GLN A 68 -15.81 -25.12 9.19
CA GLN A 68 -16.98 -25.24 8.31
C GLN A 68 -16.75 -26.20 7.12
N ASN A 69 -16.14 -27.37 7.39
CA ASN A 69 -15.77 -28.42 6.43
C ASN A 69 -14.68 -28.03 5.40
N ALA A 70 -14.00 -26.88 5.56
CA ALA A 70 -12.86 -26.50 4.76
C ALA A 70 -11.55 -26.62 5.56
N ALA A 71 -10.45 -26.97 4.89
CA ALA A 71 -9.15 -27.06 5.53
C ALA A 71 -8.71 -25.69 6.07
N ALA A 72 -8.31 -25.64 7.32
CA ALA A 72 -7.93 -24.42 8.02
C ALA A 72 -6.88 -24.69 9.11
N PHE A 73 -6.23 -23.63 9.57
CA PHE A 73 -5.37 -23.69 10.75
C PHE A 73 -6.05 -23.01 11.93
N TYR A 74 -6.03 -23.71 13.05
CA TYR A 74 -6.37 -23.14 14.35
C TYR A 74 -5.11 -22.65 15.05
N LEU A 75 -5.19 -21.47 15.68
CA LEU A 75 -4.11 -20.84 16.43
C LEU A 75 -4.66 -20.27 17.74
N PRO A 76 -3.93 -20.40 18.85
CA PRO A 76 -4.30 -19.71 20.08
C PRO A 76 -4.22 -18.19 19.88
N LEU A 77 -4.97 -17.43 20.69
CA LEU A 77 -4.90 -15.97 20.64
C LEU A 77 -3.47 -15.49 20.96
N PRO A 78 -2.95 -14.55 20.19
CA PRO A 78 -1.61 -14.03 20.41
C PRO A 78 -1.53 -13.25 21.72
N ARG A 79 -0.54 -13.52 22.55
CA ARG A 79 -0.29 -12.77 23.80
C ARG A 79 0.11 -11.31 23.55
N LYS A 80 0.68 -11.02 22.38
CA LYS A 80 1.11 -9.68 21.96
C LYS A 80 0.74 -9.44 20.51
N LEU A 81 0.20 -8.26 20.25
CA LEU A 81 -0.16 -7.79 18.94
C LEU A 81 0.50 -6.44 18.70
N LEU A 82 1.27 -6.33 17.63
CA LEU A 82 1.81 -5.06 17.16
C LEU A 82 0.79 -4.39 16.27
N ARG A 83 0.31 -3.21 16.65
CA ARG A 83 -0.46 -2.33 15.78
C ARG A 83 0.38 -1.10 15.49
N LEU A 84 0.70 -0.88 14.21
CA LEU A 84 1.60 0.16 13.78
C LEU A 84 0.93 1.06 12.76
N GLN A 85 0.60 2.27 13.19
CA GLN A 85 0.13 3.35 12.34
C GLN A 85 1.33 4.26 12.04
N ARG A 86 1.88 4.15 10.81
CA ARG A 86 3.03 4.95 10.34
C ARG A 86 2.62 6.17 9.52
N ARG A 87 1.34 6.24 9.14
CA ARG A 87 0.85 7.26 8.20
C ARG A 87 0.04 8.28 8.95
N ASP A 88 0.49 9.51 8.90
CA ASP A 88 -0.23 10.65 9.48
C ASP A 88 -1.38 11.10 8.57
N PHE A 89 -1.30 10.78 7.27
CA PHE A 89 -2.28 11.21 6.27
C PHE A 89 -2.89 10.01 5.54
N TYR A 90 -4.19 10.14 5.26
CA TYR A 90 -4.89 9.22 4.37
C TYR A 90 -4.26 9.24 2.98
N ARG A 91 -4.16 8.09 2.35
CA ARG A 91 -3.69 7.94 0.96
C ARG A 91 -4.86 7.56 0.08
N LEU A 92 -5.14 8.43 -0.87
CA LEU A 92 -6.11 8.17 -1.92
C LEU A 92 -5.40 7.33 -2.99
N VAL A 93 -5.83 6.09 -3.15
CA VAL A 93 -5.40 5.25 -4.26
C VAL A 93 -6.07 5.76 -5.52
N ASN A 94 -5.28 5.99 -6.56
CA ASN A 94 -5.78 6.51 -7.84
C ASN A 94 -6.14 5.32 -8.74
N PRO A 95 -7.42 5.05 -8.99
CA PRO A 95 -7.83 3.97 -9.89
C PRO A 95 -7.59 4.37 -11.36
N GLU A 96 -6.99 3.48 -12.13
CA GLU A 96 -7.06 3.60 -13.60
C GLU A 96 -8.54 3.54 -14.04
N PRO A 97 -8.97 4.28 -15.10
CA PRO A 97 -8.19 4.88 -16.20
C PRO A 97 -7.90 6.38 -16.08
N GLN A 98 -8.36 7.06 -15.02
CA GLN A 98 -8.14 8.50 -14.84
C GLN A 98 -6.90 8.77 -13.97
N ALA A 99 -5.79 8.08 -14.29
CA ALA A 99 -4.57 8.21 -13.50
C ALA A 99 -4.04 9.65 -13.54
N LEU A 100 -3.98 10.28 -12.36
CA LEU A 100 -3.31 11.56 -12.19
C LEU A 100 -1.86 11.43 -12.64
N LYS A 101 -1.34 12.52 -13.19
CA LYS A 101 0.05 12.61 -13.62
C LYS A 101 0.81 13.62 -12.78
N CYS A 102 2.05 13.27 -12.46
CA CYS A 102 3.04 14.19 -11.92
C CYS A 102 4.01 14.55 -13.05
N ARG A 103 3.99 15.79 -13.47
CA ARG A 103 4.95 16.32 -14.45
C ARG A 103 6.21 16.75 -13.72
N ILE A 104 7.29 16.04 -13.95
CA ILE A 104 8.58 16.25 -13.30
C ILE A 104 9.50 17.00 -14.25
N ARG A 105 10.11 18.10 -13.79
CA ARG A 105 11.17 18.81 -14.50
C ARG A 105 12.52 18.48 -13.86
N PRO A 106 13.39 17.69 -14.51
CA PRO A 106 14.62 17.18 -13.90
C PRO A 106 15.64 18.28 -13.60
N SER A 107 15.60 19.39 -14.34
CA SER A 107 16.53 20.50 -14.17
C SER A 107 15.87 21.84 -14.46
N PRO A 108 16.14 22.88 -13.66
CA PRO A 108 15.70 24.26 -13.92
C PRO A 108 16.21 24.83 -15.23
N THR A 109 17.36 24.32 -15.72
CA THR A 109 17.98 24.75 -16.98
C THR A 109 17.35 24.13 -18.22
N GLN A 110 16.64 23.03 -18.07
CA GLN A 110 15.97 22.30 -19.15
C GLN A 110 14.45 22.54 -19.11
N ARG A 111 14.01 23.78 -19.17
CA ARG A 111 12.60 24.20 -19.02
C ARG A 111 11.62 23.52 -19.98
N HIS A 112 12.10 22.99 -21.12
CA HIS A 112 11.27 22.32 -22.15
C HIS A 112 11.24 20.80 -22.02
N ARG A 113 12.05 20.20 -21.14
CA ARG A 113 12.00 18.76 -20.87
C ARG A 113 11.23 18.50 -19.59
N HIS A 114 10.14 17.79 -19.71
CA HIS A 114 9.39 17.24 -18.58
C HIS A 114 9.15 15.74 -18.83
N HIS A 115 8.95 15.03 -17.76
CA HIS A 115 8.59 13.62 -17.77
C HIS A 115 7.31 13.44 -16.96
N ASP A 116 6.36 12.73 -17.56
CA ASP A 116 5.09 12.42 -16.89
C ASP A 116 5.21 11.09 -16.16
N ALA A 117 5.13 11.14 -14.82
CA ALA A 117 5.02 9.96 -13.98
C ALA A 117 3.57 9.75 -13.57
N THR A 118 3.11 8.51 -13.61
CA THR A 118 1.75 8.17 -13.19
C THR A 118 1.67 8.12 -11.66
N ILE A 119 0.68 8.80 -11.08
CA ILE A 119 0.42 8.79 -9.64
C ILE A 119 -0.40 7.55 -9.30
N MET A 120 0.14 6.69 -8.46
CA MET A 120 -0.53 5.48 -7.96
C MET A 120 -1.35 5.75 -6.70
N ASP A 121 -0.84 6.55 -5.81
CA ASP A 121 -1.58 7.13 -4.68
C ASP A 121 -1.06 8.53 -4.34
N ILE A 122 -1.94 9.32 -3.73
CA ILE A 122 -1.66 10.69 -3.29
C ILE A 122 -2.19 10.91 -1.88
N SER A 123 -1.48 11.73 -1.12
CA SER A 123 -1.86 12.18 0.21
C SER A 123 -1.44 13.64 0.42
N ILE A 124 -1.77 14.23 1.56
CA ILE A 124 -1.31 15.57 1.91
C ILE A 124 0.24 15.62 2.04
N GLY A 125 0.87 14.50 2.43
CA GLY A 125 2.32 14.45 2.67
C GLY A 125 3.15 14.01 1.47
N GLY A 126 2.56 13.47 0.41
CA GLY A 126 3.34 12.96 -0.72
C GLY A 126 2.54 12.11 -1.70
N VAL A 127 3.28 11.53 -2.64
CA VAL A 127 2.74 10.72 -3.76
C VAL A 127 3.52 9.44 -3.94
N ALA A 128 2.86 8.40 -4.45
CA ALA A 128 3.55 7.25 -5.02
C ALA A 128 3.48 7.33 -6.55
N LEU A 129 4.63 7.23 -7.17
CA LEU A 129 4.80 7.38 -8.63
C LEU A 129 5.23 6.07 -9.27
N THR A 130 4.82 5.86 -10.50
CA THR A 130 5.46 4.92 -11.42
C THR A 130 5.81 5.66 -12.71
N CYS A 131 6.99 5.40 -13.24
CA CYS A 131 7.48 5.98 -14.48
C CYS A 131 8.07 4.88 -15.35
N THR A 132 7.67 4.85 -16.61
CA THR A 132 8.20 3.95 -17.64
C THR A 132 9.19 4.65 -18.55
N GLU A 133 9.30 5.98 -18.45
CA GLU A 133 10.16 6.76 -19.32
C GLU A 133 11.62 6.74 -18.83
N GLU A 134 12.55 6.57 -19.77
CA GLU A 134 13.97 6.78 -19.55
C GLU A 134 14.23 8.28 -19.35
N GLY A 135 14.82 8.66 -18.22
CA GLY A 135 15.22 10.06 -17.95
C GLY A 135 14.86 10.60 -16.58
N VAL A 136 14.02 9.92 -15.80
CA VAL A 136 13.77 10.24 -14.41
C VAL A 136 14.28 9.10 -13.53
N ALA A 137 15.41 9.33 -12.87
CA ALA A 137 15.95 8.37 -11.91
C ALA A 137 15.15 8.45 -10.61
N LEU A 138 14.07 7.66 -10.51
CA LEU A 138 13.34 7.52 -9.25
C LEU A 138 14.16 6.66 -8.27
N THR A 139 15.28 7.20 -7.78
CA THR A 139 16.15 6.55 -6.79
C THR A 139 16.00 7.20 -5.43
N PRO A 140 16.04 6.45 -4.30
CA PRO A 140 15.95 7.02 -2.97
C PRO A 140 16.98 8.13 -2.74
N GLY A 141 16.56 9.24 -2.14
CA GLY A 141 17.38 10.43 -1.91
C GLY A 141 17.38 11.44 -3.05
N THR A 142 16.87 11.08 -4.26
CA THR A 142 16.76 12.06 -5.35
C THR A 142 15.64 13.05 -5.08
N SER A 143 15.92 14.34 -5.32
CA SER A 143 14.94 15.43 -5.19
C SER A 143 14.69 16.09 -6.54
N TYR A 144 13.43 16.37 -6.81
CA TYR A 144 12.95 17.13 -7.96
C TYR A 144 12.25 18.38 -7.47
N PRO A 145 12.85 19.56 -7.63
CA PRO A 145 12.33 20.80 -7.02
C PRO A 145 11.09 21.37 -7.73
N ASP A 146 10.88 21.02 -8.99
CA ASP A 146 9.79 21.55 -9.82
C ASP A 146 8.94 20.41 -10.38
N CYS A 147 7.88 20.08 -9.64
CA CYS A 147 6.87 19.13 -10.05
C CYS A 147 5.50 19.79 -10.10
N GLU A 148 4.71 19.41 -11.09
CA GLU A 148 3.37 19.93 -11.33
C GLU A 148 2.38 18.76 -11.33
N ILE A 149 1.29 18.91 -10.58
CA ILE A 149 0.19 17.93 -10.50
C ILE A 149 -1.12 18.68 -10.70
N GLU A 150 -1.89 18.29 -11.69
CA GLU A 150 -3.25 18.78 -11.90
C GLU A 150 -4.21 17.95 -11.07
N LEU A 151 -4.88 18.60 -10.10
CA LEU A 151 -5.88 17.99 -9.23
C LEU A 151 -7.26 18.31 -9.80
N PRO A 152 -8.03 17.33 -10.30
CA PRO A 152 -9.37 17.54 -10.83
C PRO A 152 -10.27 18.34 -9.87
N ASP A 153 -11.01 19.31 -10.41
CA ASP A 153 -11.96 20.18 -9.69
C ASP A 153 -11.37 21.04 -8.57
N VAL A 154 -10.03 21.05 -8.44
CA VAL A 154 -9.33 21.82 -7.40
C VAL A 154 -8.34 22.79 -8.01
N GLY A 155 -7.55 22.35 -8.99
CA GLY A 155 -6.54 23.17 -9.65
C GLY A 155 -5.18 22.49 -9.72
N THR A 156 -4.16 23.23 -10.11
CA THR A 156 -2.79 22.71 -10.31
C THR A 156 -1.90 23.09 -9.15
N ILE A 157 -1.26 22.11 -8.53
CA ILE A 157 -0.23 22.34 -7.52
C ILE A 157 1.17 22.28 -8.13
N ARG A 158 2.07 23.09 -7.58
CA ARG A 158 3.51 23.09 -7.91
C ARG A 158 4.31 22.93 -6.64
N THR A 159 5.10 21.86 -6.56
CA THR A 159 5.89 21.57 -5.36
C THR A 159 7.08 20.66 -5.71
N GLY A 160 8.10 20.69 -4.88
CA GLY A 160 9.17 19.71 -4.97
C GLY A 160 8.75 18.36 -4.41
N ILE A 161 9.40 17.30 -4.90
CA ILE A 161 9.28 15.96 -4.35
C ILE A 161 10.67 15.39 -4.03
N GLU A 162 10.75 14.54 -3.00
CA GLU A 162 11.93 13.74 -2.67
C GLU A 162 11.54 12.27 -2.63
N VAL A 163 12.29 11.43 -3.36
CA VAL A 163 12.10 9.98 -3.39
C VAL A 163 12.62 9.38 -2.08
N LYS A 164 11.75 8.72 -1.32
CA LYS A 164 12.11 8.09 -0.03
C LYS A 164 12.38 6.60 -0.15
N ASN A 165 11.65 5.91 -1.00
CA ASN A 165 11.81 4.48 -1.23
C ASN A 165 11.37 4.10 -2.64
N VAL A 166 11.91 2.99 -3.13
CA VAL A 166 11.54 2.39 -4.40
C VAL A 166 11.41 0.89 -4.20
N PHE A 167 10.38 0.30 -4.79
CA PHE A 167 10.17 -1.13 -4.79
C PHE A 167 9.51 -1.56 -6.11
N GLU A 168 9.71 -2.81 -6.45
CA GLU A 168 9.08 -3.42 -7.62
C GLU A 168 7.70 -3.94 -7.25
N VAL A 169 6.74 -3.71 -8.13
CA VAL A 169 5.37 -4.21 -8.00
C VAL A 169 5.08 -5.02 -9.25
N THR A 170 4.79 -6.28 -9.07
CA THR A 170 4.33 -7.13 -10.17
C THR A 170 2.82 -6.98 -10.30
N SER A 171 2.36 -6.54 -11.45
CA SER A 171 0.93 -6.42 -11.78
C SER A 171 0.33 -7.80 -12.08
N ARG A 172 -1.00 -7.91 -12.10
CA ARG A 172 -1.71 -9.17 -12.33
C ARG A 172 -1.37 -9.83 -13.68
N ASN A 173 -0.95 -9.05 -14.67
CA ASN A 173 -0.50 -9.52 -15.99
C ASN A 173 0.98 -9.94 -16.03
N GLY A 174 1.68 -9.95 -14.88
CA GLY A 174 3.10 -10.32 -14.76
C GLY A 174 4.07 -9.19 -15.08
N GLU A 175 3.61 -8.00 -15.43
CA GLU A 175 4.47 -6.86 -15.70
C GLU A 175 5.05 -6.30 -14.40
N VAL A 176 6.36 -6.15 -14.35
CA VAL A 176 7.08 -5.56 -13.20
C VAL A 176 7.20 -4.06 -13.40
N LYS A 177 6.62 -3.28 -12.50
CA LYS A 177 6.71 -1.81 -12.48
C LYS A 177 7.46 -1.34 -11.25
N ARG A 178 8.32 -0.36 -11.40
CA ARG A 178 8.98 0.30 -10.28
C ARG A 178 8.04 1.37 -9.72
N ARG A 179 7.80 1.29 -8.41
CA ARG A 179 6.99 2.24 -7.66
C ARG A 179 7.87 3.00 -6.70
N ALA A 180 7.89 4.33 -6.81
CA ALA A 180 8.62 5.24 -5.95
C ALA A 180 7.66 5.94 -4.98
N GLY A 181 7.92 5.83 -3.67
CA GLY A 181 7.25 6.63 -2.66
C GLY A 181 8.00 7.94 -2.47
N CYS A 182 7.32 9.07 -2.70
CA CYS A 182 7.87 10.41 -2.63
C CYS A 182 7.16 11.25 -1.56
N VAL A 183 7.90 12.12 -0.88
CA VAL A 183 7.35 13.14 0.01
C VAL A 183 7.37 14.49 -0.69
N PHE A 184 6.39 15.34 -0.42
CA PHE A 184 6.42 16.74 -0.86
C PHE A 184 7.46 17.51 -0.06
N VAL A 185 8.26 18.33 -0.75
CA VAL A 185 9.32 19.13 -0.13
C VAL A 185 8.77 20.52 0.16
N LYS A 186 8.56 20.82 1.44
CA LYS A 186 8.13 22.14 1.93
C LYS A 186 6.96 22.75 1.12
N PRO A 187 5.83 22.03 0.93
CA PRO A 187 4.69 22.60 0.25
C PRO A 187 4.21 23.84 1.01
N ASP A 188 3.85 24.89 0.29
CA ASP A 188 3.28 26.09 0.89
C ASP A 188 1.86 25.86 1.44
N ALA A 189 1.28 26.85 2.07
CA ALA A 189 -0.04 26.74 2.69
C ALA A 189 -1.15 26.52 1.66
N GLU A 190 -1.05 27.13 0.49
CA GLU A 190 -2.01 27.00 -0.61
C GLU A 190 -1.99 25.58 -1.17
N THR A 191 -0.81 25.06 -1.50
CA THR A 191 -0.62 23.67 -1.96
C THR A 191 -1.19 22.67 -0.95
N ARG A 192 -0.92 22.86 0.35
CA ARG A 192 -1.47 21.97 1.40
C ARG A 192 -3.00 22.01 1.45
N MET A 193 -3.58 23.20 1.35
CA MET A 193 -5.03 23.39 1.35
C MET A 193 -5.67 22.74 0.11
N MET A 194 -5.07 22.87 -1.07
CA MET A 194 -5.54 22.22 -2.29
C MET A 194 -5.48 20.70 -2.18
N LEU A 195 -4.39 20.13 -1.65
CA LEU A 195 -4.27 18.69 -1.39
C LEU A 195 -5.30 18.18 -0.39
N GLN A 196 -5.54 18.90 0.71
CA GLN A 196 -6.56 18.56 1.69
C GLN A 196 -7.96 18.54 1.06
N ARG A 197 -8.30 19.59 0.28
CA ARG A 197 -9.57 19.69 -0.42
C ARG A 197 -9.77 18.54 -1.39
N TYR A 198 -8.76 18.22 -2.21
CA TYR A 198 -8.82 17.14 -3.17
C TYR A 198 -9.03 15.78 -2.50
N VAL A 199 -8.21 15.45 -1.49
CA VAL A 199 -8.32 14.18 -0.76
C VAL A 199 -9.68 14.06 -0.06
N ALA A 200 -10.17 15.12 0.57
CA ALA A 200 -11.48 15.11 1.24
C ALA A 200 -12.65 14.91 0.25
N GLN A 201 -12.64 15.60 -0.88
CA GLN A 201 -13.65 15.43 -1.94
C GLN A 201 -13.68 14.00 -2.47
N ALA A 202 -12.50 13.44 -2.76
CA ALA A 202 -12.39 12.07 -3.26
C ALA A 202 -12.85 11.03 -2.22
N GLN A 203 -12.54 11.23 -0.92
CA GLN A 203 -13.03 10.36 0.15
C GLN A 203 -14.57 10.39 0.24
N LEU A 204 -15.18 11.57 0.13
CA LEU A 204 -16.64 11.70 0.14
C LEU A 204 -17.28 11.02 -1.07
N ALA A 205 -16.69 11.16 -2.26
CA ALA A 205 -17.16 10.49 -3.47
C ALA A 205 -17.09 8.96 -3.36
N LEU A 206 -15.98 8.42 -2.83
CA LEU A 206 -15.82 6.99 -2.59
C LEU A 206 -16.83 6.46 -1.56
N ALA A 207 -17.07 7.22 -0.49
CA ALA A 207 -18.04 6.82 0.54
C ALA A 207 -19.48 6.80 0.01
N ARG A 208 -19.86 7.72 -0.88
CA ARG A 208 -21.17 7.73 -1.55
C ARG A 208 -21.31 6.51 -2.47
N LYS A 209 -20.33 6.27 -3.33
CA LYS A 209 -20.34 5.15 -4.26
C LYS A 209 -20.47 3.79 -3.54
N LYS A 210 -19.78 3.63 -2.42
CA LYS A 210 -19.85 2.41 -1.62
C LYS A 210 -21.24 2.17 -1.00
N ARG A 211 -21.95 3.23 -0.61
CA ARG A 211 -23.34 3.14 -0.10
C ARG A 211 -24.31 2.75 -1.20
N GLU A 212 -24.13 3.30 -2.40
CA GLU A 212 -24.95 2.99 -3.58
C GLU A 212 -24.75 1.55 -4.08
N GLU A 213 -23.59 0.93 -3.81
CA GLU A 213 -23.31 -0.46 -4.16
C GLU A 213 -23.82 -1.46 -3.09
N GLU A 214 -24.12 -1.00 -1.87
CA GLU A 214 -24.64 -1.82 -0.75
C GLU A 214 -26.19 -1.77 -0.64
N GLU A 215 -26.88 -0.90 -1.40
CA GLU A 215 -28.36 -0.81 -1.53
C GLU A 215 -28.87 -1.63 -2.72
#